data_f7f49525f995e2f40abba4831e515955
#
_entry.id   f7f49525f995e2f40abba4831e515955
#
_cell.length_a   1.000
_cell.length_b   1.000
_cell.length_c   1.000
_cell.angle_alpha   90.00
_cell.angle_beta   90.00
_cell.angle_gamma   90.00
#
_symmetry.space_group_name_H-M   'P 1'
#
loop_
_entity.id
_entity.type
_entity.pdbx_description
1 polymer ?
#
loop_
_entity_poly.entity_id
_entity_poly.type
_entity_poly.pdbx_seq_one_letter_code
_entity_poly.pdbx_strand_id
1 'polypeptide(L)'
;MKKFLVSIVCMAGGALLAACGTTLGSAEASAERAAAVKQALADRNFKIEVNFMYPMRGSSRNLTSEYSLEVRNDSLFSHLPYMGEARNLPYGGGVGLNFDEHISSYVQQQQKGDEYLIEIGVKNTEDVYVYTIRVFDNGRSSIDVRSRLRDPISYSGELSF
;
A
#
# COMPACT_ATOMS: atom_id res chain seq x y z
N MET A 1 -76.16 7.15 -34.99
CA MET A 1 -75.68 7.72 -36.29
C MET A 1 -74.19 7.94 -36.20
N LYS A 2 -73.51 7.23 -37.07
CA LYS A 2 -72.28 7.65 -37.77
C LYS A 2 -71.05 7.96 -36.88
N LYS A 3 -70.04 7.04 -36.91
CA LYS A 3 -68.90 7.02 -37.85
C LYS A 3 -67.78 7.92 -37.36
N PHE A 4 -66.50 7.68 -37.32
CA PHE A 4 -65.52 6.93 -38.09
C PHE A 4 -64.25 6.89 -37.21
N LEU A 5 -63.63 5.74 -37.04
CA LEU A 5 -62.33 5.40 -37.58
C LEU A 5 -61.36 6.57 -37.90
N VAL A 6 -60.23 6.63 -37.17
CA VAL A 6 -58.94 6.81 -37.79
C VAL A 6 -57.87 6.16 -36.93
N SER A 7 -57.33 5.08 -37.47
CA SER A 7 -56.09 4.46 -37.12
C SER A 7 -54.96 5.39 -37.57
N ILE A 8 -54.03 5.72 -36.70
CA ILE A 8 -52.69 6.18 -37.10
C ILE A 8 -51.69 5.45 -36.26
N VAL A 9 -51.08 4.53 -36.91
CA VAL A 9 -49.78 3.92 -36.60
C VAL A 9 -48.73 5.03 -36.68
N CYS A 10 -48.04 5.29 -35.60
CA CYS A 10 -46.74 5.91 -35.64
C CYS A 10 -45.73 5.02 -34.93
N MET A 11 -45.15 4.25 -35.80
CA MET A 11 -43.88 3.56 -35.67
C MET A 11 -42.76 4.61 -35.56
N ALA A 12 -41.79 4.26 -34.77
CA ALA A 12 -40.41 4.71 -34.85
C ALA A 12 -39.88 5.44 -33.63
N GLY A 13 -38.83 4.90 -33.12
CA GLY A 13 -37.91 5.63 -32.26
C GLY A 13 -37.37 4.80 -31.11
N GLY A 14 -36.93 3.58 -31.38
CA GLY A 14 -36.05 2.87 -30.47
C GLY A 14 -34.70 3.61 -30.39
N ALA A 15 -34.56 4.52 -29.46
CA ALA A 15 -33.25 5.04 -29.09
C ALA A 15 -32.58 4.01 -28.18
N LEU A 16 -31.71 3.24 -28.77
CA LEU A 16 -30.68 2.46 -28.07
C LEU A 16 -29.75 3.43 -27.35
N LEU A 17 -30.07 3.75 -26.13
CA LEU A 17 -29.08 4.29 -25.19
C LEU A 17 -28.22 3.12 -24.75
N ALA A 18 -27.19 2.81 -25.55
CA ALA A 18 -26.04 2.07 -25.11
C ALA A 18 -25.30 2.95 -24.11
N ALA A 19 -25.77 2.94 -22.85
CA ALA A 19 -25.04 3.55 -21.76
C ALA A 19 -23.74 2.78 -21.59
N CYS A 20 -22.63 3.45 -21.82
CA CYS A 20 -21.30 2.99 -21.44
C CYS A 20 -21.27 2.73 -19.93
N GLY A 21 -21.55 1.50 -19.54
CA GLY A 21 -21.56 1.02 -18.15
C GLY A 21 -20.16 0.74 -17.57
N THR A 22 -19.07 1.09 -18.27
CA THR A 22 -17.72 0.75 -17.85
C THR A 22 -17.04 1.76 -16.92
N THR A 23 -17.53 2.98 -16.83
CA THR A 23 -16.91 4.03 -16.00
C THR A 23 -17.43 4.05 -14.56
N LEU A 24 -18.65 3.64 -14.31
CA LEU A 24 -19.22 3.61 -12.97
C LEU A 24 -18.60 2.51 -12.10
N GLY A 25 -18.40 1.32 -12.65
CA GLY A 25 -17.78 0.20 -11.90
C GLY A 25 -16.33 0.45 -11.50
N SER A 26 -15.56 1.22 -12.28
CA SER A 26 -14.17 1.55 -11.92
C SER A 26 -14.09 2.58 -10.79
N ALA A 27 -15.02 3.53 -10.73
CA ALA A 27 -15.08 4.54 -9.68
C ALA A 27 -15.54 3.95 -8.34
N GLU A 28 -16.50 3.04 -8.37
CA GLU A 28 -16.97 2.31 -7.18
C GLU A 28 -15.86 1.41 -6.61
N ALA A 29 -15.18 0.63 -7.44
CA ALA A 29 -14.05 -0.20 -7.03
C ALA A 29 -12.87 0.62 -6.44
N SER A 30 -12.63 1.81 -7.00
CA SER A 30 -11.62 2.74 -6.48
C SER A 30 -12.02 3.29 -5.10
N ALA A 31 -13.27 3.67 -4.92
CA ALA A 31 -13.77 4.18 -3.65
C ALA A 31 -13.80 3.08 -2.56
N GLU A 32 -14.16 1.86 -2.92
CA GLU A 32 -14.14 0.71 -2.02
C GLU A 32 -12.70 0.41 -1.55
N ARG A 33 -11.73 0.41 -2.49
CA ARG A 33 -10.32 0.21 -2.17
C ARG A 33 -9.79 1.30 -1.24
N ALA A 34 -10.10 2.56 -1.49
CA ALA A 34 -9.73 3.68 -0.64
C ALA A 34 -10.31 3.55 0.77
N ALA A 35 -11.55 3.11 0.89
CA ALA A 35 -12.18 2.85 2.19
C ALA A 35 -11.48 1.69 2.93
N ALA A 36 -11.13 0.61 2.24
CA ALA A 36 -10.41 -0.52 2.81
C ALA A 36 -9.01 -0.12 3.29
N VAL A 37 -8.26 0.68 2.50
CA VAL A 37 -6.97 1.24 2.91
C VAL A 37 -7.12 2.04 4.19
N LYS A 38 -8.06 2.99 4.22
CA LYS A 38 -8.30 3.84 5.38
C LYS A 38 -8.63 3.03 6.64
N GLN A 39 -9.46 2.00 6.50
CA GLN A 39 -9.85 1.13 7.61
C GLN A 39 -8.65 0.33 8.13
N ALA A 40 -7.89 -0.32 7.26
CA ALA A 40 -6.72 -1.11 7.64
C ALA A 40 -5.67 -0.27 8.38
N LEU A 41 -5.44 0.97 7.92
CA LEU A 41 -4.54 1.90 8.58
C LEU A 41 -5.07 2.40 9.93
N ALA A 42 -6.38 2.65 10.04
CA ALA A 42 -7.02 3.07 11.30
C ALA A 42 -6.95 1.97 12.35
N ASP A 43 -7.13 0.72 11.95
CA ASP A 43 -7.07 -0.46 12.82
C ASP A 43 -5.64 -0.87 13.17
N ARG A 44 -4.62 -0.24 12.56
CA ARG A 44 -3.21 -0.64 12.66
C ARG A 44 -3.01 -2.14 12.37
N ASN A 45 -3.69 -2.60 11.36
CA ASN A 45 -3.66 -3.99 10.93
C ASN A 45 -3.59 -4.04 9.41
N PHE A 46 -2.37 -4.02 8.88
CA PHE A 46 -2.13 -3.99 7.45
C PHE A 46 -0.82 -4.68 7.09
N LYS A 47 -0.77 -5.21 5.88
CA LYS A 47 0.41 -5.84 5.28
C LYS A 47 0.72 -5.16 3.95
N ILE A 48 1.98 -4.82 3.74
CA ILE A 48 2.50 -4.33 2.46
C ILE A 48 3.35 -5.44 1.85
N GLU A 49 2.93 -5.93 0.70
CA GLU A 49 3.71 -6.86 -0.11
C GLU A 49 4.72 -6.07 -0.94
N VAL A 50 6.00 -6.37 -0.75
CA VAL A 50 7.11 -5.61 -1.31
C VAL A 50 7.62 -6.29 -2.56
N ASN A 51 7.60 -5.59 -3.68
CA ASN A 51 7.96 -6.11 -4.99
C ASN A 51 9.21 -5.45 -5.60
N PHE A 52 9.69 -4.35 -5.04
CA PHE A 52 10.87 -3.65 -5.55
C PHE A 52 11.72 -3.06 -4.43
N MET A 53 13.04 -3.07 -4.61
CA MET A 53 14.02 -2.57 -3.66
C MET A 53 14.93 -1.52 -4.30
N TYR A 54 15.19 -0.44 -3.56
CA TYR A 54 16.05 0.69 -3.94
C TYR A 54 17.17 0.84 -2.89
N PRO A 55 18.29 0.14 -3.01
CA PRO A 55 19.40 0.30 -2.10
C PRO A 55 20.08 1.66 -2.30
N MET A 56 20.68 2.21 -1.25
CA MET A 56 21.46 3.45 -1.35
C MET A 56 22.62 3.33 -2.33
N ARG A 57 23.21 2.13 -2.43
CA ARG A 57 24.33 1.79 -3.33
C ARG A 57 23.96 0.60 -4.18
N GLY A 58 24.31 0.67 -5.46
CA GLY A 58 24.01 -0.39 -6.43
C GLY A 58 22.73 -0.13 -7.20
N SER A 59 22.29 -1.12 -7.95
CA SER A 59 21.09 -1.03 -8.79
C SER A 59 19.85 -1.43 -8.03
N SER A 60 18.78 -0.70 -8.26
CA SER A 60 17.44 -1.11 -7.84
C SER A 60 17.03 -2.39 -8.58
N ARG A 61 16.21 -3.22 -7.94
CA ARG A 61 15.83 -4.53 -8.46
C ARG A 61 14.44 -4.98 -8.05
N ASN A 62 13.83 -5.74 -8.94
CA ASN A 62 12.63 -6.49 -8.61
C ASN A 62 12.93 -7.59 -7.61
N LEU A 63 11.99 -7.82 -6.71
CA LEU A 63 12.03 -8.90 -5.75
C LEU A 63 11.10 -10.01 -6.22
N THR A 64 11.62 -11.22 -6.28
CA THR A 64 10.91 -12.40 -6.80
C THR A 64 10.44 -13.35 -5.70
N SER A 65 10.89 -13.12 -4.47
CA SER A 65 10.44 -13.83 -3.28
C SER A 65 9.39 -13.02 -2.54
N GLU A 66 8.63 -13.66 -1.69
CA GLU A 66 7.61 -13.02 -0.86
C GLU A 66 8.26 -12.21 0.27
N TYR A 67 8.38 -10.92 0.05
CA TYR A 67 8.83 -9.97 1.06
C TYR A 67 7.68 -9.09 1.49
N SER A 68 7.63 -8.78 2.79
CA SER A 68 6.54 -7.99 3.34
C SER A 68 6.95 -7.18 4.55
N LEU A 69 6.20 -6.12 4.78
CA LEU A 69 6.15 -5.36 6.02
C LEU A 69 4.73 -5.41 6.54
N GLU A 70 4.55 -5.91 7.75
CA GLU A 70 3.23 -6.06 8.34
C GLU A 70 3.17 -5.38 9.71
N VAL A 71 2.09 -4.65 9.94
CA VAL A 71 1.74 -4.07 11.24
C VAL A 71 0.53 -4.80 11.77
N ARG A 72 0.64 -5.35 12.98
CA ARG A 72 -0.48 -5.92 13.73
C ARG A 72 -0.50 -5.30 15.12
N ASN A 73 -1.46 -4.42 15.35
CA ASN A 73 -1.60 -3.68 16.60
C ASN A 73 -0.31 -2.93 16.95
N ASP A 74 0.40 -3.39 17.97
CA ASP A 74 1.64 -2.78 18.48
C ASP A 74 2.92 -3.52 18.05
N SER A 75 2.84 -4.38 17.04
CA SER A 75 3.97 -5.18 16.56
C SER A 75 4.23 -4.95 15.08
N LEU A 76 5.51 -4.86 14.73
CA LEU A 76 6.00 -4.79 13.37
C LEU A 76 6.68 -6.10 13.00
N PHE A 77 6.19 -6.74 11.94
CA PHE A 77 6.77 -7.91 11.30
C PHE A 77 7.47 -7.44 10.03
N SER A 78 8.78 -7.40 10.07
CA SER A 78 9.61 -6.97 8.95
C SER A 78 10.28 -8.19 8.33
N HIS A 79 9.90 -8.53 7.11
CA HIS A 79 10.55 -9.53 6.29
C HIS A 79 11.03 -8.90 4.99
N LEU A 80 12.14 -8.14 5.09
CA LEU A 80 12.67 -7.36 3.99
C LEU A 80 14.12 -7.74 3.68
N PRO A 81 14.51 -7.85 2.40
CA PRO A 81 15.89 -8.10 2.03
C PRO A 81 16.70 -6.82 2.23
N TYR A 82 17.89 -6.92 2.77
CA TYR A 82 18.77 -5.78 2.95
C TYR A 82 19.98 -5.86 2.00
N MET A 83 20.28 -4.73 1.38
CA MET A 83 21.49 -4.53 0.59
C MET A 83 22.09 -3.16 0.90
N GLY A 84 23.25 -3.15 1.52
CA GLY A 84 23.95 -1.94 1.93
C GLY A 84 25.11 -2.28 2.87
N GLU A 85 25.87 -1.26 3.25
CA GLU A 85 26.89 -1.40 4.28
C GLU A 85 26.25 -1.37 5.67
N ALA A 86 26.79 -2.18 6.56
CA ALA A 86 26.41 -2.17 7.96
C ALA A 86 27.67 -2.06 8.83
N ARG A 87 27.57 -1.25 9.87
CA ARG A 87 28.67 -0.97 10.80
C ARG A 87 28.42 -1.73 12.11
N ASN A 88 29.47 -2.30 12.69
CA ASN A 88 29.42 -2.97 13.99
C ASN A 88 28.37 -4.10 14.07
N LEU A 89 28.30 -4.92 13.03
CA LEU A 89 27.45 -6.10 13.07
C LEU A 89 27.95 -7.12 14.08
N PRO A 90 27.04 -7.90 14.71
CA PRO A 90 27.41 -9.06 15.49
C PRO A 90 28.23 -10.05 14.65
N TYR A 91 29.10 -10.80 15.31
CA TYR A 91 29.87 -11.87 14.65
C TYR A 91 28.90 -12.92 14.05
N GLY A 92 29.01 -13.14 12.74
CA GLY A 92 28.10 -14.03 12.00
C GLY A 92 27.05 -13.32 11.16
N GLY A 93 27.07 -12.00 11.13
CA GLY A 93 26.15 -11.20 10.30
C GLY A 93 24.92 -10.72 10.99
N GLY A 94 24.07 -10.20 11.15
CA GLY A 94 22.81 -9.84 11.82
C GLY A 94 21.60 -10.32 11.03
N VAL A 95 20.44 -10.21 11.62
CA VAL A 95 19.15 -10.57 11.01
C VAL A 95 18.72 -9.59 9.90
N GLY A 96 19.45 -8.49 9.78
CA GLY A 96 19.14 -7.47 8.77
C GLY A 96 17.81 -6.76 9.06
N LEU A 97 16.89 -6.81 8.11
CA LEU A 97 15.52 -6.32 8.26
C LEU A 97 14.51 -7.47 8.38
N ASN A 98 14.95 -8.64 8.90
CA ASN A 98 14.10 -9.79 9.16
C ASN A 98 13.95 -9.93 10.67
N PHE A 99 12.89 -9.40 11.23
CA PHE A 99 12.57 -9.44 12.64
C PHE A 99 11.11 -9.15 12.93
N ASP A 100 10.66 -9.59 14.09
CA ASP A 100 9.33 -9.31 14.63
C ASP A 100 9.54 -8.61 15.97
N GLU A 101 9.14 -7.34 16.05
CA GLU A 101 9.44 -6.53 17.21
C GLU A 101 8.27 -5.61 17.61
N HIS A 102 8.27 -5.23 18.87
CA HIS A 102 7.28 -4.28 19.38
C HIS A 102 7.56 -2.87 18.88
N ILE A 103 6.50 -2.16 18.47
CA ILE A 103 6.55 -0.78 17.99
C ILE A 103 6.81 0.16 19.15
N SER A 104 7.93 0.87 19.13
CA SER A 104 8.31 1.86 20.15
C SER A 104 7.61 3.21 19.95
N SER A 105 7.34 3.59 18.69
CA SER A 105 6.61 4.81 18.34
C SER A 105 5.84 4.60 17.05
N TYR A 106 4.64 5.18 16.98
CA TYR A 106 3.78 5.14 15.80
C TYR A 106 3.10 6.51 15.62
N VAL A 107 3.36 7.14 14.50
CA VAL A 107 2.74 8.41 14.12
C VAL A 107 2.13 8.25 12.74
N GLN A 108 0.85 8.56 12.60
CA GLN A 108 0.13 8.51 11.34
C GLN A 108 -0.48 9.87 11.04
N GLN A 109 -0.30 10.35 9.83
CA GLN A 109 -0.82 11.62 9.34
C GLN A 109 -1.42 11.43 7.95
N GLN A 110 -2.59 11.99 7.73
CA GLN A 110 -3.14 12.12 6.38
C GLN A 110 -2.56 13.40 5.76
N GLN A 111 -1.94 13.26 4.61
CA GLN A 111 -1.38 14.36 3.85
C GLN A 111 -2.45 14.98 2.93
N LYS A 112 -2.09 16.07 2.24
CA LYS A 112 -2.95 16.64 1.20
C LYS A 112 -3.09 15.65 0.04
N GLY A 113 -4.33 15.40 -0.38
CA GLY A 113 -4.65 14.34 -1.34
C GLY A 113 -4.94 13.02 -0.63
N ASP A 114 -4.77 11.94 -1.36
CA ASP A 114 -5.15 10.59 -0.93
C ASP A 114 -3.92 9.81 -0.44
N GLU A 115 -3.04 10.48 0.31
CA GLU A 115 -1.79 9.93 0.85
C GLU A 115 -1.81 9.90 2.38
N TYR A 116 -1.37 8.77 2.94
CA TYR A 116 -1.11 8.59 4.36
C TYR A 116 0.39 8.45 4.60
N LEU A 117 0.92 9.24 5.52
CA LEU A 117 2.29 9.15 6.00
C LEU A 117 2.29 8.48 7.37
N ILE A 118 3.04 7.40 7.51
CA ILE A 118 3.17 6.64 8.75
C ILE A 118 4.65 6.56 9.12
N GLU A 119 4.99 6.94 10.33
CA GLU A 119 6.33 6.78 10.87
C GLU A 119 6.30 5.79 12.04
N ILE A 120 7.11 4.74 11.94
CA ILE A 120 7.20 3.67 12.92
C ILE A 120 8.64 3.58 13.42
N GLY A 121 8.82 3.72 14.72
CA GLY A 121 10.09 3.46 15.38
C GLY A 121 10.10 2.08 16.03
N VAL A 122 11.18 1.33 15.79
CA VAL A 122 11.38 -0.01 16.36
C VAL A 122 12.81 -0.12 16.87
N LYS A 123 12.99 -0.83 17.97
CA LYS A 123 14.29 -1.12 18.54
C LYS A 123 14.39 -2.62 18.80
N ASN A 124 15.39 -3.24 18.22
CA ASN A 124 15.77 -4.61 18.54
C ASN A 124 17.15 -4.68 19.26
N THR A 125 17.68 -5.85 19.43
CA THR A 125 18.98 -6.06 20.08
C THR A 125 20.17 -5.55 19.25
N GLU A 126 20.00 -5.36 17.93
CA GLU A 126 21.07 -4.96 17.02
C GLU A 126 21.08 -3.45 16.75
N ASP A 127 19.90 -2.83 16.55
CA ASP A 127 19.81 -1.47 16.07
C ASP A 127 18.48 -0.78 16.45
N VAL A 128 18.37 0.48 16.09
CA VAL A 128 17.13 1.26 16.14
C VAL A 128 16.76 1.64 14.71
N TYR A 129 15.55 1.27 14.33
CA TYR A 129 15.02 1.48 13.00
C TYR A 129 13.89 2.51 13.00
N VAL A 130 13.85 3.31 11.94
CA VAL A 130 12.73 4.19 11.64
C VAL A 130 12.23 3.83 10.24
N TYR A 131 10.98 3.42 10.17
CA TYR A 131 10.26 3.15 8.94
C TYR A 131 9.37 4.35 8.63
N THR A 132 9.56 4.96 7.47
CA THR A 132 8.67 6.00 6.94
C THR A 132 7.89 5.40 5.79
N ILE A 133 6.60 5.21 5.97
CA ILE A 133 5.72 4.52 5.03
C ILE A 133 4.76 5.54 4.44
N ARG A 134 4.67 5.60 3.11
CA ARG A 134 3.63 6.32 2.40
C ARG A 134 2.69 5.32 1.77
N VAL A 135 1.40 5.48 2.03
CA VAL A 135 0.34 4.64 1.46
C VAL A 135 -0.64 5.55 0.74
N PHE A 136 -0.92 5.23 -0.51
CA PHE A 136 -1.94 5.90 -1.30
C PHE A 136 -3.28 5.16 -1.19
N ASP A 137 -4.38 5.84 -1.46
CA ASP A 137 -5.74 5.28 -1.40
C ASP A 137 -5.95 4.08 -2.35
N ASN A 138 -5.17 4.00 -3.43
CA ASN A 138 -5.15 2.85 -4.33
C ASN A 138 -4.32 1.65 -3.81
N GLY A 139 -3.77 1.73 -2.59
CA GLY A 139 -2.96 0.69 -1.96
C GLY A 139 -1.49 0.70 -2.33
N ARG A 140 -1.05 1.48 -3.32
CA ARG A 140 0.38 1.62 -3.60
C ARG A 140 1.10 2.19 -2.41
N SER A 141 2.29 1.65 -2.14
CA SER A 141 3.04 2.01 -0.94
C SER A 141 4.52 2.17 -1.24
N SER A 142 5.16 3.09 -0.53
CA SER A 142 6.61 3.18 -0.45
C SER A 142 7.07 3.11 1.00
N ILE A 143 8.20 2.48 1.24
CA ILE A 143 8.77 2.27 2.56
C ILE A 143 10.20 2.75 2.53
N ASP A 144 10.54 3.73 3.35
CA ASP A 144 11.91 4.20 3.57
C ASP A 144 12.37 3.71 4.95
N VAL A 145 13.46 2.95 4.99
CA VAL A 145 14.01 2.41 6.23
C VAL A 145 15.33 3.09 6.53
N ARG A 146 15.44 3.66 7.72
CA ARG A 146 16.65 4.24 8.26
C ARG A 146 17.02 3.56 9.56
N SER A 147 18.31 3.35 9.76
CA SER A 147 18.83 2.83 11.01
C SER A 147 20.11 3.55 11.40
N ARG A 148 20.60 3.29 12.61
CA ARG A 148 21.83 3.92 13.10
C ARG A 148 23.09 3.29 12.54
N LEU A 149 23.06 1.99 12.28
CA LEU A 149 24.24 1.18 11.95
C LEU A 149 24.25 0.70 10.50
N ARG A 150 23.22 1.00 9.70
CA ARG A 150 23.07 0.52 8.32
C ARG A 150 22.80 1.66 7.35
N ASP A 151 23.22 1.50 6.11
CA ASP A 151 22.82 2.41 5.04
C ASP A 151 21.30 2.43 4.87
N PRO A 152 20.67 3.59 4.57
CA PRO A 152 19.24 3.66 4.31
C PRO A 152 18.89 2.86 3.05
N ILE A 153 17.68 2.32 3.05
CA ILE A 153 17.14 1.54 1.94
C ILE A 153 15.65 1.83 1.79
N SER A 154 15.18 1.83 0.54
CA SER A 154 13.77 2.07 0.24
C SER A 154 13.18 0.91 -0.53
N TYR A 155 11.86 0.77 -0.42
CA TYR A 155 11.09 -0.25 -1.12
C TYR A 155 9.80 0.33 -1.68
N SER A 156 9.25 -0.34 -2.68
CA SER A 156 7.87 -0.13 -3.10
C SER A 156 7.10 -1.44 -3.11
N GLY A 157 5.81 -1.32 -2.90
CA GLY A 157 4.90 -2.45 -2.83
C GLY A 157 3.45 -2.02 -2.84
N GLU A 158 2.58 -2.94 -2.50
CA GLU A 158 1.14 -2.72 -2.43
C GLU A 158 0.58 -3.25 -1.12
N LEU A 159 -0.41 -2.54 -0.58
CA LEU A 159 -1.18 -2.97 0.56
C LEU A 159 -2.04 -4.17 0.17
N SER A 160 -1.93 -5.24 0.93
CA SER A 160 -2.73 -6.46 0.78
C SER A 160 -3.81 -6.51 1.85
N PHE A 161 -5.00 -6.99 1.48
CA PHE A 161 -6.19 -7.09 2.32
C PHE A 161 -6.58 -8.53 2.54
#